data_0351e2d8703fc2e21cd6a6b8966d7d14
#
_entry.id   0351e2d8703fc2e21cd6a6b8966d7d14
#
_cell.length_a   1.000
_cell.length_b   1.000
_cell.length_c   1.000
_cell.angle_alpha   90.00
_cell.angle_beta   90.00
_cell.angle_gamma   90.00
#
_symmetry.space_group_name_H-M   'P 1'
#
loop_
_entity.id
_entity.type
_entity.pdbx_description
1 polymer ?
#
loop_
_entity_poly.entity_id
_entity_poly.type
_entity_poly.pdbx_seq_one_letter_code
_entity_poly.pdbx_strand_id
1 'polypeptide(L)'
;TEIWLMLFERSRSMREKKREHNKSNDKIKLMMIYIHEHYREKISIPALAAAAYLSERECYRVFHDCLHMTPVEYITTYRLQVACQMLAKGQEAVTVISHECGLGNSSYFGKVFREYAHCSPIEYRRKWQNSDR
;
A
#
# COMPACT_ATOMS: atom_id res chain seq x y z
N THR A 1 23.26 36.35 22.61
CA THR A 1 24.08 35.17 22.21
C THR A 1 23.34 33.86 22.42
N GLU A 2 22.57 33.70 23.50
CA GLU A 2 21.79 32.50 23.75
C GLU A 2 20.65 32.30 22.75
N ILE A 3 20.01 33.36 22.32
CA ILE A 3 18.93 33.35 21.32
C ILE A 3 19.45 32.85 19.97
N TRP A 4 20.66 33.30 19.59
CA TRP A 4 21.29 32.86 18.34
C TRP A 4 21.63 31.36 18.36
N LEU A 5 22.14 30.85 19.48
CA LEU A 5 22.44 29.43 19.63
C LEU A 5 21.18 28.56 19.55
N MET A 6 20.11 29.01 20.20
CA MET A 6 18.81 28.28 20.14
C MET A 6 18.23 28.25 18.73
N LEU A 7 18.32 29.35 17.98
CA LEU A 7 17.87 29.41 16.58
C LEU A 7 18.70 28.52 15.68
N PHE A 8 20.02 28.48 15.90
CA PHE A 8 20.92 27.63 15.13
C PHE A 8 20.65 26.14 15.40
N GLU A 9 20.45 25.75 16.66
CA GLU A 9 20.11 24.39 17.04
C GLU A 9 18.76 23.92 16.46
N ARG A 10 17.75 24.78 16.48
CA ARG A 10 16.45 24.50 15.84
C ARG A 10 16.58 24.26 14.35
N SER A 11 17.34 25.12 13.67
CA SER A 11 17.57 25.00 12.23
C SER A 11 18.27 23.69 11.88
N ARG A 12 19.26 23.30 12.69
CA ARG A 12 20.00 22.04 12.51
C ARG A 12 19.11 20.83 12.74
N SER A 13 18.30 20.83 13.81
CA SER A 13 17.36 19.76 14.12
C SER A 13 16.32 19.58 13.01
N MET A 14 15.80 20.67 12.45
CA MET A 14 14.87 20.63 11.33
C MET A 14 15.50 20.05 10.06
N ARG A 15 16.75 20.37 9.77
CA ARG A 15 17.48 19.81 8.63
C ARG A 15 17.69 18.31 8.79
N GLU A 16 18.03 17.85 9.97
CA GLU A 16 18.21 16.43 10.26
C GLU A 16 16.90 15.65 10.11
N LYS A 17 15.80 16.19 10.64
CA LYS A 17 14.46 15.61 10.51
C LYS A 17 14.03 15.54 9.04
N LYS A 18 14.32 16.57 8.27
CA LYS A 18 14.01 16.61 6.84
C LYS A 18 14.81 15.57 6.05
N ARG A 19 16.07 15.36 6.40
CA ARG A 19 16.92 14.34 5.77
C ARG A 19 16.40 12.93 6.06
N GLU A 20 16.03 12.65 7.31
CA GLU A 20 15.46 11.37 7.70
C GLU A 20 14.14 11.11 7.01
N HIS A 21 13.28 12.12 6.92
CA HIS A 21 12.01 12.03 6.22
C HIS A 21 12.21 11.75 4.73
N ASN A 22 13.19 12.40 4.08
CA ASN A 22 13.50 12.16 2.66
C ASN A 22 14.03 10.75 2.43
N LYS A 23 14.87 10.22 3.33
CA LYS A 23 15.36 8.85 3.26
C LYS A 23 14.21 7.85 3.40
N SER A 24 13.32 8.08 4.36
CA SER A 24 12.13 7.23 4.56
C SER A 24 11.22 7.25 3.34
N ASN A 25 11.02 8.42 2.73
CA ASN A 25 10.23 8.56 1.51
C ASN A 25 10.84 7.78 0.34
N ASP A 26 12.16 7.79 0.20
CA ASP A 26 12.84 7.02 -0.84
C ASP A 26 12.68 5.52 -0.61
N LYS A 27 12.80 5.08 0.63
CA LYS A 27 12.64 3.67 1.00
C LYS A 27 11.20 3.19 0.77
N ILE A 28 10.20 3.98 1.15
CA ILE A 28 8.81 3.61 0.93
C ILE A 28 8.50 3.50 -0.58
N LYS A 29 9.06 4.37 -1.40
CA LYS A 29 8.88 4.31 -2.86
C LYS A 29 9.41 3.00 -3.43
N LEU A 30 10.60 2.56 -2.99
CA LEU A 30 11.19 1.29 -3.43
C LEU A 30 10.30 0.11 -3.07
N MET A 31 9.74 0.12 -1.85
CA MET A 31 8.83 -0.93 -1.41
C MET A 31 7.50 -0.90 -2.16
N MET A 32 6.97 0.29 -2.44
CA MET A 32 5.75 0.44 -3.24
C MET A 32 5.95 -0.10 -4.66
N ILE A 33 7.08 0.19 -5.28
CA ILE A 33 7.42 -0.33 -6.62
C ILE A 33 7.47 -1.85 -6.58
N TYR A 34 8.12 -2.42 -5.56
CA TYR A 34 8.20 -3.88 -5.40
C TYR A 34 6.80 -4.50 -5.30
N ILE A 35 5.93 -3.90 -4.50
CA ILE A 35 4.54 -4.38 -4.35
C ILE A 35 3.79 -4.28 -5.68
N HIS A 36 3.93 -3.18 -6.41
CA HIS A 36 3.25 -2.99 -7.68
C HIS A 36 3.71 -3.97 -8.75
N GLU A 37 4.96 -4.42 -8.68
CA GLU A 37 5.49 -5.41 -9.61
C GLU A 37 5.15 -6.85 -9.24
N HIS A 38 4.93 -7.13 -7.95
CA HIS A 38 4.78 -8.50 -7.43
C HIS A 38 3.44 -8.78 -6.75
N TYR A 39 2.46 -7.89 -6.85
CA TYR A 39 1.20 -8.03 -6.11
C TYR A 39 0.43 -9.31 -6.44
N ARG A 40 0.61 -9.86 -7.63
CA ARG A 40 -0.05 -11.11 -8.05
C ARG A 40 0.51 -12.34 -7.33
N GLU A 41 1.72 -12.25 -6.87
CA GLU A 41 2.45 -13.29 -6.19
C GLU A 41 2.38 -13.11 -4.68
N LYS A 42 2.80 -14.16 -3.96
CA LYS A 42 2.94 -14.05 -2.51
C LYS A 42 4.12 -13.12 -2.18
N ILE A 43 3.86 -12.09 -1.40
CA ILE A 43 4.89 -11.14 -0.95
C ILE A 43 5.22 -11.43 0.51
N SER A 44 6.48 -11.78 0.79
CA SER A 44 6.96 -11.92 2.17
C SER A 44 7.53 -10.60 2.67
N ILE A 45 7.41 -10.36 3.98
CA ILE A 45 7.95 -9.13 4.57
C ILE A 45 9.47 -9.08 4.45
N PRO A 46 10.24 -10.18 4.67
CA PRO A 46 11.69 -10.16 4.42
C PRO A 46 12.06 -9.74 3.00
N ALA A 47 11.36 -10.25 1.99
CA ALA A 47 11.62 -9.90 0.60
C ALA A 47 11.30 -8.43 0.31
N LEU A 48 10.19 -7.92 0.87
CA LEU A 48 9.79 -6.53 0.73
C LEU A 48 10.83 -5.59 1.37
N ALA A 49 11.26 -5.90 2.59
CA ALA A 49 12.30 -5.12 3.28
C ALA A 49 13.61 -5.14 2.50
N ALA A 50 14.02 -6.29 1.98
CA ALA A 50 15.24 -6.43 1.19
C ALA A 50 15.21 -5.57 -0.08
N ALA A 51 14.04 -5.38 -0.69
CA ALA A 51 13.89 -4.55 -1.88
C ALA A 51 14.30 -3.09 -1.63
N ALA A 52 14.20 -2.64 -0.38
CA ALA A 52 14.59 -1.29 0.02
C ALA A 52 15.87 -1.27 0.88
N TYR A 53 16.58 -2.40 0.96
CA TYR A 53 17.78 -2.55 1.77
C TYR A 53 17.52 -2.29 3.26
N LEU A 54 16.36 -2.71 3.76
CA LEU A 54 15.92 -2.53 5.14
C LEU A 54 15.81 -3.87 5.86
N SER A 55 15.89 -3.83 7.20
CA SER A 55 15.48 -4.95 8.04
C SER A 55 13.95 -4.98 8.10
N GLU A 56 13.39 -6.11 8.57
CA GLU A 56 11.94 -6.22 8.75
C GLU A 56 11.41 -5.14 9.70
N ARG A 57 12.12 -4.89 10.79
CA ARG A 57 11.75 -3.88 11.78
C ARG A 57 11.70 -2.48 11.16
N GLU A 58 12.70 -2.14 10.35
CA GLU A 58 12.74 -0.86 9.65
C GLU A 58 11.63 -0.76 8.61
N CYS A 59 11.28 -1.85 7.95
CA CYS A 59 10.17 -1.93 7.01
C CYS A 59 8.85 -1.53 7.69
N TYR A 60 8.54 -2.13 8.83
CA TYR A 60 7.34 -1.77 9.61
C TYR A 60 7.36 -0.32 10.05
N ARG A 61 8.52 0.16 10.51
CA ARG A 61 8.66 1.54 10.96
C ARG A 61 8.40 2.52 9.81
N VAL A 62 8.99 2.28 8.65
CA VAL A 62 8.83 3.16 7.48
C VAL A 62 7.38 3.20 7.01
N PHE A 63 6.70 2.05 6.94
CA PHE A 63 5.27 2.02 6.59
C PHE A 63 4.43 2.79 7.59
N HIS A 64 4.69 2.60 8.89
CA HIS A 64 3.97 3.32 9.95
C HIS A 64 4.19 4.83 9.84
N ASP A 65 5.44 5.26 9.69
CA ASP A 65 5.78 6.68 9.67
C ASP A 65 5.28 7.39 8.41
N CYS A 66 5.35 6.73 7.25
CA CYS A 66 4.98 7.35 5.98
C CYS A 66 3.50 7.20 5.64
N LEU A 67 2.89 6.06 5.96
CA LEU A 67 1.54 5.72 5.51
C LEU A 67 0.55 5.41 6.64
N HIS A 68 1.01 5.36 7.89
CA HIS A 68 0.19 5.05 9.07
C HIS A 68 -0.53 3.71 8.94
N MET A 69 0.10 2.74 8.30
CA MET A 69 -0.43 1.39 8.12
C MET A 69 0.70 0.36 8.11
N THR A 70 0.34 -0.92 8.28
CA THR A 70 1.31 -2.00 8.19
C THR A 70 1.58 -2.33 6.71
N PRO A 71 2.72 -2.97 6.40
CA PRO A 71 2.98 -3.44 5.05
C PRO A 71 1.89 -4.37 4.51
N VAL A 72 1.36 -5.27 5.35
CA VAL A 72 0.30 -6.20 4.95
C VAL A 72 -0.98 -5.44 4.60
N GLU A 73 -1.35 -4.45 5.40
CA GLU A 73 -2.51 -3.59 5.10
C GLU A 73 -2.35 -2.88 3.77
N TYR A 74 -1.16 -2.36 3.49
CA TYR A 74 -0.89 -1.69 2.21
C TYR A 74 -1.02 -2.66 1.03
N ILE A 75 -0.41 -3.84 1.14
CA ILE A 75 -0.47 -4.86 0.09
C ILE A 75 -1.91 -5.25 -0.20
N THR A 76 -2.70 -5.52 0.85
CA THR A 76 -4.11 -5.89 0.72
C THR A 76 -4.92 -4.76 0.07
N THR A 77 -4.71 -3.52 0.51
CA THR A 77 -5.40 -2.35 -0.05
C THR A 77 -5.05 -2.18 -1.53
N TYR A 78 -3.80 -2.34 -1.89
CA TYR A 78 -3.38 -2.24 -3.30
C TYR A 78 -4.04 -3.32 -4.16
N ARG A 79 -4.06 -4.56 -3.67
CA ARG A 79 -4.72 -5.67 -4.35
C ARG A 79 -6.22 -5.40 -4.55
N LEU A 80 -6.87 -4.84 -3.54
CA LEU A 80 -8.29 -4.47 -3.62
C LEU A 80 -8.54 -3.34 -4.61
N GLN A 81 -7.65 -2.36 -4.68
CA GLN A 81 -7.74 -1.29 -5.69
C GLN A 81 -7.63 -1.84 -7.11
N VAL A 82 -6.73 -2.80 -7.34
CA VAL A 82 -6.60 -3.48 -8.64
C VAL A 82 -7.89 -4.23 -8.96
N ALA A 83 -8.45 -4.94 -7.96
CA ALA A 83 -9.71 -5.67 -8.13
C ALA A 83 -10.85 -4.72 -8.48
N CYS A 84 -10.94 -3.56 -7.85
CA CYS A 84 -11.94 -2.55 -8.16
C CYS A 84 -11.86 -2.10 -9.62
N GLN A 85 -10.65 -1.86 -10.12
CA GLN A 85 -10.44 -1.47 -11.51
C GLN A 85 -10.87 -2.57 -12.47
N MET A 86 -10.53 -3.82 -12.16
CA MET A 86 -10.90 -4.97 -12.99
C MET A 86 -12.42 -5.17 -13.02
N LEU A 87 -13.09 -5.00 -11.88
CA LEU A 87 -14.55 -5.11 -11.78
C LEU A 87 -15.25 -4.00 -12.57
N ALA A 88 -14.75 -2.78 -12.47
CA ALA A 88 -15.36 -1.63 -13.11
C ALA A 88 -15.17 -1.61 -14.63
N LYS A 89 -14.03 -2.08 -15.11
CA LYS A 89 -13.64 -1.97 -16.51
C LYS A 89 -13.77 -3.26 -17.31
N GLY A 90 -13.70 -4.42 -16.66
CA GLY A 90 -13.65 -5.72 -17.33
C GLY A 90 -14.90 -6.55 -17.17
N GLN A 91 -14.89 -7.71 -17.82
CA GLN A 91 -15.98 -8.68 -17.82
C GLN A 91 -15.57 -10.00 -17.17
N GLU A 92 -14.35 -10.08 -16.64
CA GLU A 92 -13.83 -11.30 -16.04
C GLU A 92 -14.69 -11.75 -14.84
N ALA A 93 -14.78 -13.06 -14.64
CA ALA A 93 -15.46 -13.63 -13.49
C ALA A 93 -14.78 -13.20 -12.19
N VAL A 94 -15.55 -13.08 -11.11
CA VAL A 94 -15.04 -12.67 -9.79
C VAL A 94 -13.92 -13.63 -9.33
N THR A 95 -14.04 -14.93 -9.61
CA THR A 95 -13.01 -15.91 -9.27
C THR A 95 -11.69 -15.65 -9.99
N VAL A 96 -11.74 -15.26 -11.25
CA VAL A 96 -10.57 -14.88 -12.03
C VAL A 96 -9.92 -13.63 -11.45
N ILE A 97 -10.72 -12.62 -11.11
CA ILE A 97 -10.25 -11.37 -10.52
C ILE A 97 -9.57 -11.62 -9.17
N SER A 98 -10.14 -12.50 -8.33
CA SER A 98 -9.53 -12.81 -7.04
C SER A 98 -8.12 -13.40 -7.17
N HIS A 99 -7.89 -14.22 -8.18
CA HIS A 99 -6.57 -14.77 -8.46
C HIS A 99 -5.62 -13.73 -9.08
N GLU A 100 -6.09 -12.96 -10.05
CA GLU A 100 -5.26 -11.99 -10.75
C GLU A 100 -4.86 -10.80 -9.89
N CYS A 101 -5.68 -10.41 -8.92
CA CYS A 101 -5.31 -9.34 -8.00
C CYS A 101 -4.43 -9.82 -6.84
N GLY A 102 -4.19 -11.13 -6.74
CA GLY A 102 -3.31 -11.71 -5.72
C GLY A 102 -3.99 -12.11 -4.42
N LEU A 103 -5.32 -12.02 -4.33
CA LEU A 103 -6.08 -12.40 -3.12
C LEU A 103 -6.49 -13.89 -3.12
N GLY A 104 -6.31 -14.59 -4.23
CA GLY A 104 -6.41 -16.05 -4.35
C GLY A 104 -7.81 -16.60 -4.12
N ASN A 105 -8.13 -17.00 -2.90
CA ASN A 105 -9.39 -17.64 -2.55
C ASN A 105 -10.56 -16.66 -2.70
N SER A 106 -11.60 -17.05 -3.47
CA SER A 106 -12.75 -16.18 -3.71
C SER A 106 -13.59 -15.87 -2.46
N SER A 107 -13.63 -16.79 -1.50
CA SER A 107 -14.32 -16.55 -0.21
C SER A 107 -13.60 -15.49 0.61
N TYR A 108 -12.29 -15.61 0.71
CA TYR A 108 -11.44 -14.60 1.38
C TYR A 108 -11.53 -13.26 0.67
N PHE A 109 -11.44 -13.27 -0.66
CA PHE A 109 -11.58 -12.07 -1.49
C PHE A 109 -12.91 -11.36 -1.23
N GLY A 110 -14.01 -12.10 -1.25
CA GLY A 110 -15.33 -11.54 -0.99
C GLY A 110 -15.44 -10.87 0.37
N LYS A 111 -14.85 -11.51 1.40
CA LYS A 111 -14.84 -10.97 2.76
C LYS A 111 -14.07 -9.65 2.85
N VAL A 112 -12.81 -9.63 2.39
CA VAL A 112 -11.98 -8.43 2.50
C VAL A 112 -12.47 -7.33 1.56
N PHE A 113 -13.05 -7.70 0.41
CA PHE A 113 -13.63 -6.73 -0.50
C PHE A 113 -14.83 -6.00 0.13
N ARG A 114 -15.73 -6.73 0.78
CA ARG A 114 -16.86 -6.11 1.49
C ARG A 114 -16.41 -5.17 2.60
N GLU A 115 -15.39 -5.56 3.34
CA GLU A 115 -14.84 -4.72 4.40
C GLU A 115 -14.27 -3.42 3.84
N TYR A 116 -13.67 -3.49 2.65
CA TYR A 116 -13.05 -2.34 1.99
C TYR A 116 -14.08 -1.46 1.25
N ALA A 117 -14.92 -2.05 0.42
CA ALA A 117 -15.81 -1.34 -0.50
C ALA A 117 -17.22 -1.19 0.04
N HIS A 118 -17.57 -1.85 1.16
CA HIS A 118 -18.89 -1.86 1.79
C HIS A 118 -19.99 -2.43 0.88
N CYS A 119 -19.60 -3.25 -0.09
CA CYS A 119 -20.52 -3.99 -0.96
C CYS A 119 -19.80 -5.22 -1.54
N SER A 120 -20.57 -6.15 -2.12
CA SER A 120 -19.98 -7.32 -2.76
C SER A 120 -19.29 -6.94 -4.08
N PRO A 121 -18.37 -7.78 -4.58
CA PRO A 121 -17.75 -7.53 -5.89
C PRO A 121 -18.78 -7.41 -7.02
N ILE A 122 -19.81 -8.23 -7.03
CA ILE A 122 -20.87 -8.20 -8.06
C ILE A 122 -21.67 -6.88 -7.97
N GLU A 123 -22.02 -6.47 -6.76
CA GLU A 123 -22.70 -5.19 -6.53
C GLU A 123 -21.85 -4.00 -6.98
N TYR A 124 -20.56 -4.05 -6.70
CA TYR A 124 -19.62 -3.03 -7.12
C TYR A 124 -19.57 -2.91 -8.65
N ARG A 125 -19.49 -4.04 -9.34
CA ARG A 125 -19.50 -4.09 -10.81
C ARG A 125 -20.77 -3.47 -11.38
N ARG A 126 -21.92 -3.85 -10.86
CA ARG A 126 -23.22 -3.30 -11.30
C ARG A 126 -23.28 -1.79 -11.13
N LYS A 127 -22.85 -1.32 -9.96
CA LYS A 127 -22.88 0.10 -9.62
C LYS A 127 -22.03 0.93 -10.59
N TRP A 128 -20.78 0.49 -10.85
CA TRP A 128 -19.87 1.24 -11.67
C TRP A 128 -20.13 1.10 -13.16
N GLN A 129 -20.55 -0.05 -13.63
CA GLN A 129 -20.89 -0.24 -15.05
C GLN A 129 -22.18 0.43 -15.44
N ASN A 130 -23.16 0.49 -14.54
CA ASN A 130 -24.42 1.17 -14.79
C ASN A 130 -24.31 2.69 -14.73
N SER A 131 -23.37 3.23 -13.96
CA SER A 131 -23.18 4.69 -13.85
C SER A 131 -22.48 5.29 -15.08
N ASP A 132 -21.83 4.48 -15.93
CA ASP A 132 -21.23 4.91 -17.19
C ASP A 132 -22.25 5.01 -18.36
N ARG A 133 -23.50 4.68 -18.09
CA ARG A 133 -24.60 4.84 -19.02
C ARG A 133 -25.36 6.14 -18.72
#